data_89b56b1815ee06f9ff88e089f9477bfc
#
_entry.id   89b56b1815ee06f9ff88e089f9477bfc
#
_cell.length_a   1.000
_cell.length_b   1.000
_cell.length_c   1.000
_cell.angle_alpha   90.00
_cell.angle_beta   90.00
_cell.angle_gamma   90.00
#
_symmetry.space_group_name_H-M   'P 1'
#
loop_
_entity.id
_entity.type
_entity.pdbx_description
1 polymer ?
#
loop_
_entity_poly.entity_id
_entity_poly.type
_entity_poly.pdbx_seq_one_letter_code
_entity_poly.pdbx_strand_id
1 'polypeptide(L)'
;MVAPAFGWSAGDIVTSIKIIIRISKAFKEADGAVSQFAETTAFLDAFEATLRHVKEYTNENANAKYTDSIVEHVKVIDDPYSKFEKYMLDFCPALGEASTQSSVRKAPKKIKWAVKELSDVSGEVAKLKKAVVDPILFIGPLLLLQAL
;
A
#
# COMPACT_ATOMS: atom_id res chain seq x y z
N MET A 1 -25.36 -6.52 -3.92
CA MET A 1 -24.02 -5.96 -4.15
C MET A 1 -23.05 -7.06 -4.48
N VAL A 2 -22.41 -6.95 -5.62
CA VAL A 2 -21.45 -7.98 -6.04
C VAL A 2 -20.15 -7.78 -5.24
N ALA A 3 -19.67 -8.84 -4.61
CA ALA A 3 -18.41 -8.78 -3.88
C ALA A 3 -17.26 -8.47 -4.85
N PRO A 4 -16.30 -7.61 -4.45
CA PRO A 4 -15.15 -7.32 -5.30
C PRO A 4 -14.36 -8.61 -5.58
N ALA A 5 -13.94 -8.78 -6.82
CA ALA A 5 -13.19 -9.97 -7.23
C ALA A 5 -11.86 -10.11 -6.49
N PHE A 6 -11.31 -9.01 -5.99
CA PHE A 6 -9.99 -8.96 -5.37
C PHE A 6 -9.99 -8.94 -3.83
N GLY A 7 -11.15 -9.07 -3.19
CA GLY A 7 -11.25 -8.90 -1.75
C GLY A 7 -11.16 -7.43 -1.29
N TRP A 8 -10.48 -6.60 -2.06
CA TRP A 8 -10.47 -5.15 -1.86
C TRP A 8 -11.41 -4.50 -2.87
N SER A 9 -12.29 -3.59 -2.41
CA SER A 9 -13.02 -2.72 -3.33
C SER A 9 -12.04 -1.71 -3.96
N ALA A 10 -12.44 -1.11 -5.07
CA ALA A 10 -11.61 -0.07 -5.69
C ALA A 10 -11.35 1.08 -4.71
N GLY A 11 -12.34 1.43 -3.87
CA GLY A 11 -12.17 2.45 -2.85
C GLY A 11 -11.16 2.06 -1.78
N ASP A 12 -11.16 0.80 -1.36
CA ASP A 12 -10.21 0.30 -0.37
C ASP A 12 -8.78 0.33 -0.90
N ILE A 13 -8.57 -0.02 -2.17
CA ILE A 13 -7.24 0.06 -2.79
C ILE A 13 -6.77 1.52 -2.86
N VAL A 14 -7.63 2.46 -3.23
CA VAL A 14 -7.30 3.88 -3.26
C VAL A 14 -6.91 4.38 -1.87
N THR A 15 -7.68 4.02 -0.85
CA THR A 15 -7.39 4.36 0.54
C THR A 15 -6.04 3.83 0.97
N SER A 16 -5.76 2.56 0.66
CA SER A 16 -4.48 1.92 0.99
C SER A 16 -3.31 2.64 0.31
N ILE A 17 -3.45 2.99 -0.95
CA ILE A 17 -2.42 3.74 -1.70
C ILE A 17 -2.12 5.06 -1.00
N LYS A 18 -3.15 5.82 -0.62
CA LYS A 18 -2.98 7.11 0.07
C LYS A 18 -2.24 6.97 1.40
N ILE A 19 -2.60 5.96 2.18
CA ILE A 19 -1.96 5.69 3.47
C ILE A 19 -0.48 5.36 3.26
N ILE A 20 -0.17 4.47 2.30
CA ILE A 20 1.21 4.07 2.01
C ILE A 20 2.05 5.26 1.55
N ILE A 21 1.50 6.12 0.69
CA ILE A 21 2.19 7.33 0.23
C ILE A 21 2.53 8.22 1.43
N ARG A 22 1.62 8.41 2.35
CA ARG A 22 1.86 9.27 3.53
C ARG A 22 2.91 8.68 4.45
N ILE A 23 2.90 7.36 4.65
CA ILE A 23 3.92 6.68 5.45
C ILE A 23 5.29 6.87 4.80
N SER A 24 5.40 6.59 3.50
CA SER A 24 6.65 6.76 2.76
C SER A 24 7.17 8.19 2.83
N LYS A 25 6.28 9.15 2.67
CA LYS A 25 6.61 10.57 2.73
C LYS A 25 7.14 10.97 4.10
N ALA A 26 6.55 10.45 5.18
CA ALA A 26 7.02 10.71 6.53
C ALA A 26 8.47 10.26 6.73
N PHE A 27 8.84 9.10 6.17
CA PHE A 27 10.23 8.65 6.19
C PHE A 27 11.15 9.57 5.39
N LYS A 28 10.73 9.98 4.20
CA LYS A 28 11.55 10.81 3.31
C LYS A 28 11.78 12.22 3.84
N GLU A 29 10.82 12.76 4.58
CA GLU A 29 10.90 14.12 5.13
C GLU A 29 11.58 14.18 6.49
N ALA A 30 11.85 13.03 7.12
CA ALA A 30 12.52 13.01 8.43
C ALA A 30 14.01 13.28 8.26
N ASP A 31 14.52 14.26 9.02
CA ASP A 31 15.91 14.65 8.95
C ASP A 31 16.83 13.49 9.33
N GLY A 32 17.81 13.17 8.47
CA GLY A 32 18.81 12.14 8.72
C GLY A 32 18.29 10.70 8.60
N ALA A 33 17.00 10.51 8.29
CA ALA A 33 16.43 9.17 8.25
C ALA A 33 16.51 8.50 6.88
N VAL A 34 16.78 9.26 5.80
CA VAL A 34 16.69 8.75 4.43
C VAL A 34 17.62 7.57 4.19
N SER A 35 18.88 7.66 4.61
CA SER A 35 19.84 6.56 4.42
C SER A 35 19.55 5.37 5.34
N GLN A 36 19.12 5.64 6.57
CA GLN A 36 18.84 4.60 7.56
C GLN A 36 17.63 3.75 7.15
N PHE A 37 16.61 4.37 6.52
CA PHE A 37 15.37 3.70 6.17
C PHE A 37 15.18 3.55 4.66
N ALA A 38 16.28 3.51 3.90
CA ALA A 38 16.21 3.43 2.43
C ALA A 38 15.46 2.19 1.95
N GLU A 39 15.67 1.04 2.57
CA GLU A 39 14.97 -0.20 2.19
C GLU A 39 13.49 -0.11 2.48
N THR A 40 13.11 0.50 3.61
CA THR A 40 11.71 0.70 3.98
C THR A 40 10.99 1.55 2.96
N THR A 41 11.57 2.69 2.58
CA THR A 41 10.95 3.58 1.59
C THR A 41 10.91 2.95 0.22
N ALA A 42 11.95 2.24 -0.18
CA ALA A 42 11.98 1.54 -1.47
C ALA A 42 10.87 0.50 -1.56
N PHE A 43 10.66 -0.28 -0.49
CA PHE A 43 9.57 -1.25 -0.46
C PHE A 43 8.20 -0.56 -0.51
N LEU A 44 7.99 0.49 0.28
CA LEU A 44 6.71 1.20 0.31
C LEU A 44 6.37 1.79 -1.07
N ASP A 45 7.34 2.37 -1.74
CA ASP A 45 7.15 2.92 -3.08
C ASP A 45 6.82 1.83 -4.10
N ALA A 46 7.51 0.70 -4.04
CA ALA A 46 7.24 -0.44 -4.92
C ALA A 46 5.87 -1.05 -4.66
N PHE A 47 5.49 -1.16 -3.39
CA PHE A 47 4.18 -1.70 -3.01
C PHE A 47 3.05 -0.78 -3.47
N GLU A 48 3.22 0.53 -3.29
CA GLU A 48 2.25 1.51 -3.80
C GLU A 48 2.08 1.39 -5.31
N ALA A 49 3.18 1.29 -6.05
CA ALA A 49 3.13 1.13 -7.49
C ALA A 49 2.40 -0.14 -7.90
N THR A 50 2.65 -1.25 -7.20
CA THR A 50 1.96 -2.53 -7.45
C THR A 50 0.46 -2.39 -7.23
N LEU A 51 0.05 -1.78 -6.11
CA LEU A 51 -1.38 -1.58 -5.82
C LEU A 51 -2.05 -0.68 -6.87
N ARG A 52 -1.34 0.34 -7.33
CA ARG A 52 -1.87 1.23 -8.37
C ARG A 52 -2.09 0.48 -9.68
N HIS A 53 -1.16 -0.37 -10.08
CA HIS A 53 -1.32 -1.21 -11.26
C HIS A 53 -2.44 -2.22 -11.10
N VAL A 54 -2.60 -2.82 -9.93
CA VAL A 54 -3.72 -3.72 -9.63
C VAL A 54 -5.04 -2.97 -9.76
N LYS A 55 -5.13 -1.76 -9.23
CA LYS A 55 -6.33 -0.94 -9.34
C LYS A 55 -6.70 -0.66 -10.80
N GLU A 56 -5.72 -0.25 -11.59
CA GLU A 56 -5.93 0.02 -13.03
C GLU A 56 -6.38 -1.24 -13.76
N TYR A 57 -5.75 -2.36 -13.47
CA TYR A 57 -6.05 -3.65 -14.06
C TYR A 57 -7.48 -4.10 -13.74
N THR A 58 -7.93 -3.97 -12.48
CA THR A 58 -9.27 -4.39 -12.08
C THR A 58 -10.36 -3.59 -12.77
N ASN A 59 -10.10 -2.34 -13.09
CA ASN A 59 -11.08 -1.47 -13.75
C ASN A 59 -11.24 -1.78 -15.25
N GLU A 60 -10.17 -2.24 -15.89
CA GLU A 60 -10.11 -2.33 -17.34
C GLU A 60 -10.19 -3.77 -17.89
N ASN A 61 -9.78 -4.76 -17.10
CA ASN A 61 -9.52 -6.10 -17.60
C ASN A 61 -10.11 -7.22 -16.74
N ALA A 62 -11.34 -7.04 -16.23
CA ALA A 62 -11.98 -8.01 -15.33
C ALA A 62 -12.04 -9.45 -15.90
N ASN A 63 -12.04 -9.61 -17.21
CA ASN A 63 -12.13 -10.91 -17.90
C ASN A 63 -10.84 -11.30 -18.62
N ALA A 64 -9.72 -10.65 -18.28
CA ALA A 64 -8.46 -10.95 -18.96
C ALA A 64 -7.89 -12.31 -18.54
N LYS A 65 -7.00 -12.83 -19.36
CA LYS A 65 -6.45 -14.19 -19.26
C LYS A 65 -5.84 -14.54 -17.91
N TYR A 66 -5.18 -13.59 -17.25
CA TYR A 66 -4.48 -13.86 -16.00
C TYR A 66 -5.22 -13.35 -14.76
N THR A 67 -6.48 -12.93 -14.91
CA THR A 67 -7.26 -12.34 -13.82
C THR A 67 -7.33 -13.25 -12.58
N ASP A 68 -7.64 -14.53 -12.77
CA ASP A 68 -7.79 -15.45 -11.65
C ASP A 68 -6.49 -15.61 -10.86
N SER A 69 -5.34 -15.70 -11.56
CA SER A 69 -4.04 -15.80 -10.91
C SER A 69 -3.69 -14.53 -10.15
N ILE A 70 -3.97 -13.37 -10.74
CA ILE A 70 -3.75 -12.08 -10.09
C ILE A 70 -4.63 -11.95 -8.84
N VAL A 71 -5.92 -12.30 -8.95
CA VAL A 71 -6.87 -12.25 -7.84
C VAL A 71 -6.39 -13.12 -6.67
N GLU A 72 -5.93 -14.34 -6.94
CA GLU A 72 -5.42 -15.22 -5.89
C GLU A 72 -4.26 -14.61 -5.13
N HIS A 73 -3.31 -14.02 -5.85
CA HIS A 73 -2.14 -13.43 -5.20
C HIS A 73 -2.47 -12.13 -4.46
N VAL A 74 -3.43 -11.36 -4.96
CA VAL A 74 -3.93 -10.17 -4.25
C VAL A 74 -4.61 -10.57 -2.94
N LYS A 75 -5.34 -11.67 -2.92
CA LYS A 75 -5.96 -12.18 -1.67
C LYS A 75 -4.92 -12.55 -0.62
N VAL A 76 -3.79 -13.10 -1.05
CA VAL A 76 -2.69 -13.41 -0.12
C VAL A 76 -2.12 -12.14 0.50
N ILE A 77 -2.11 -11.04 -0.23
CA ILE A 77 -1.63 -9.74 0.25
C ILE A 77 -2.63 -9.10 1.23
N ASP A 78 -3.93 -9.28 1.01
CA ASP A 78 -4.99 -8.60 1.74
C ASP A 78 -4.89 -8.80 3.26
N ASP A 79 -4.73 -10.03 3.74
CA ASP A 79 -4.71 -10.30 5.18
C ASP A 79 -3.53 -9.63 5.89
N PRO A 80 -2.26 -9.82 5.47
CA PRO A 80 -1.15 -9.14 6.13
C PRO A 80 -1.21 -7.62 5.97
N TYR A 81 -1.69 -7.12 4.83
CA TYR A 81 -1.83 -5.68 4.66
C TYR A 81 -2.90 -5.11 5.59
N SER A 82 -4.03 -5.78 5.74
CA SER A 82 -5.10 -5.33 6.64
C SER A 82 -4.62 -5.22 8.08
N LYS A 83 -3.82 -6.17 8.53
CA LYS A 83 -3.20 -6.12 9.87
C LYS A 83 -2.23 -4.95 9.98
N PHE A 84 -1.42 -4.72 8.96
CA PHE A 84 -0.51 -3.59 8.90
C PHE A 84 -1.26 -2.26 8.95
N GLU A 85 -2.30 -2.12 8.14
CA GLU A 85 -3.11 -0.90 8.09
C GLU A 85 -3.76 -0.61 9.44
N LYS A 86 -4.31 -1.63 10.09
CA LYS A 86 -4.90 -1.49 11.42
C LYS A 86 -3.87 -1.00 12.42
N TYR A 87 -2.68 -1.60 12.41
CA TYR A 87 -1.58 -1.15 13.27
C TYR A 87 -1.26 0.32 13.01
N MET A 88 -1.14 0.70 11.75
CA MET A 88 -0.78 2.07 11.40
C MET A 88 -1.85 3.08 11.79
N LEU A 89 -3.12 2.75 11.61
CA LEU A 89 -4.21 3.63 12.01
C LEU A 89 -4.34 3.78 13.52
N ASP A 90 -4.06 2.72 14.27
CA ASP A 90 -4.00 2.79 15.74
C ASP A 90 -2.79 3.61 16.20
N PHE A 91 -1.66 3.45 15.51
CA PHE A 91 -0.42 4.18 15.81
C PHE A 91 -0.54 5.67 15.49
N CYS A 92 -1.16 6.00 14.36
CA CYS A 92 -1.31 7.38 13.88
C CYS A 92 -2.69 7.58 13.25
N PRO A 93 -3.72 7.93 14.04
CA PRO A 93 -5.07 8.14 13.50
C PRO A 93 -5.16 9.19 12.39
N ALA A 94 -4.21 10.12 12.31
CA ALA A 94 -4.18 11.13 11.26
C ALA A 94 -4.03 10.54 9.85
N LEU A 95 -3.51 9.31 9.73
CA LEU A 95 -3.45 8.62 8.44
C LEU A 95 -4.85 8.35 7.89
N GLY A 96 -5.78 7.96 8.77
CA GLY A 96 -7.18 7.71 8.38
C GLY A 96 -7.89 8.98 7.95
N GLU A 97 -7.66 10.08 8.63
CA GLU A 97 -8.24 11.36 8.26
C GLU A 97 -7.88 11.77 6.84
N ALA A 98 -6.62 11.56 6.46
CA ALA A 98 -6.15 11.89 5.12
C ALA A 98 -6.84 11.06 4.03
N SER A 99 -7.12 9.79 4.31
CA SER A 99 -7.71 8.90 3.34
C SER A 99 -9.21 9.17 3.13
N THR A 100 -9.89 9.71 4.14
CA THR A 100 -11.34 9.95 4.09
C THR A 100 -11.72 11.37 3.66
N GLN A 101 -10.76 12.29 3.65
CA GLN A 101 -11.06 13.67 3.25
C GLN A 101 -11.31 13.78 1.75
N SER A 102 -12.55 14.08 1.42
CA SER A 102 -12.95 14.46 0.06
C SER A 102 -12.81 15.97 -0.17
N SER A 103 -12.55 16.75 0.87
CA SER A 103 -12.48 18.20 0.78
C SER A 103 -11.10 18.69 0.36
N VAL A 104 -11.06 19.46 -0.72
CA VAL A 104 -9.84 20.08 -1.24
C VAL A 104 -9.36 21.23 -0.33
N ARG A 105 -10.18 21.61 0.65
CA ARG A 105 -9.94 22.82 1.45
C ARG A 105 -8.90 22.67 2.55
N LYS A 106 -8.58 21.44 2.95
CA LYS A 106 -7.58 21.21 4.00
C LYS A 106 -6.56 20.21 3.49
N ALA A 107 -5.36 20.69 3.22
CA ALA A 107 -4.24 19.79 3.02
C ALA A 107 -4.07 18.94 4.28
N PRO A 108 -3.87 17.62 4.14
CA PRO A 108 -3.62 16.78 5.30
C PRO A 108 -2.41 17.31 6.07
N LYS A 109 -2.48 17.32 7.40
CA LYS A 109 -1.34 17.71 8.21
C LYS A 109 -0.18 16.77 7.92
N LYS A 110 1.01 17.34 7.78
CA LYS A 110 2.22 16.54 7.61
C LYS A 110 2.42 15.67 8.85
N ILE A 111 2.70 14.40 8.60
CA ILE A 111 3.04 13.47 9.67
C ILE A 111 4.54 13.60 9.93
N LYS A 112 4.88 13.90 11.18
CA LYS A 112 6.28 13.95 11.60
C LYS A 112 6.48 12.96 12.74
N TRP A 113 7.32 11.96 12.49
CA TRP A 113 7.68 10.98 13.50
C TRP A 113 9.13 11.17 13.92
N ALA A 114 9.38 10.98 15.20
CA ALA A 114 10.75 10.90 15.72
C ALA A 114 11.43 9.62 15.20
N VAL A 115 12.75 9.57 15.25
CA VAL A 115 13.51 8.40 14.76
C VAL A 115 13.04 7.10 15.43
N LYS A 116 12.72 7.16 16.71
CA LYS A 116 12.21 5.98 17.43
C LYS A 116 10.89 5.48 16.83
N GLU A 117 9.98 6.39 16.53
CA GLU A 117 8.70 6.06 15.91
C GLU A 117 8.89 5.51 14.50
N LEU A 118 9.80 6.09 13.73
CA LEU A 118 10.16 5.59 12.40
C LEU A 118 10.75 4.18 12.48
N SER A 119 11.56 3.89 13.50
CA SER A 119 12.09 2.54 13.71
C SER A 119 10.99 1.53 13.98
N ASP A 120 10.00 1.90 14.81
CA ASP A 120 8.86 1.03 15.11
C ASP A 120 8.05 0.75 13.84
N VAL A 121 7.76 1.78 13.06
CA VAL A 121 7.02 1.65 11.81
C VAL A 121 7.83 0.83 10.80
N SER A 122 9.14 1.05 10.71
CA SER A 122 10.03 0.28 9.83
C SER A 122 9.99 -1.21 10.17
N GLY A 123 9.92 -1.55 11.46
CA GLY A 123 9.78 -2.93 11.91
C GLY A 123 8.47 -3.57 11.42
N GLU A 124 7.37 -2.82 11.48
CA GLU A 124 6.09 -3.30 10.96
C GLU A 124 6.09 -3.41 9.44
N VAL A 125 6.72 -2.48 8.75
CA VAL A 125 6.89 -2.55 7.28
C VAL A 125 7.71 -3.78 6.89
N ALA A 126 8.76 -4.11 7.66
CA ALA A 126 9.56 -5.30 7.39
C ALA A 126 8.74 -6.59 7.54
N LYS A 127 7.85 -6.66 8.53
CA LYS A 127 6.92 -7.79 8.67
C LYS A 127 5.98 -7.90 7.48
N LEU A 128 5.42 -6.79 7.05
CA LEU A 128 4.56 -6.74 5.87
C LEU A 128 5.32 -7.20 4.63
N LYS A 129 6.51 -6.67 4.40
CA LYS A 129 7.36 -7.02 3.26
C LYS A 129 7.60 -8.52 3.20
N LYS A 130 7.97 -9.13 4.33
CA LYS A 130 8.21 -10.57 4.41
C LYS A 130 6.99 -11.38 4.02
N ALA A 131 5.80 -10.90 4.37
CA ALA A 131 4.55 -11.60 4.09
C ALA A 131 4.08 -11.45 2.64
N VAL A 132 4.40 -10.32 1.97
CA VAL A 132 3.82 -10.00 0.66
C VAL A 132 4.82 -10.00 -0.50
N VAL A 133 6.12 -10.18 -0.24
CA VAL A 133 7.13 -10.10 -1.29
C VAL A 133 6.90 -11.16 -2.39
N ASP A 134 6.57 -12.38 -2.02
CA ASP A 134 6.36 -13.45 -3.00
C ASP A 134 5.12 -13.19 -3.88
N PRO A 135 3.94 -12.89 -3.33
CA PRO A 135 2.80 -12.51 -4.18
C PRO A 135 3.07 -11.31 -5.07
N ILE A 136 3.79 -10.29 -4.57
CA ILE A 136 4.13 -9.11 -5.38
C ILE A 136 5.02 -9.50 -6.56
N LEU A 137 6.04 -10.33 -6.33
CA LEU A 137 6.92 -10.79 -7.39
C LEU A 137 6.18 -11.61 -8.44
N PHE A 138 5.11 -12.30 -8.07
CA PHE A 138 4.30 -13.06 -9.00
C PHE A 138 3.34 -12.15 -9.80
N ILE A 139 2.71 -11.19 -9.14
CA ILE A 139 1.74 -10.29 -9.76
C ILE A 139 2.40 -9.38 -10.81
N GLY A 140 3.57 -8.84 -10.51
CA GLY A 140 4.24 -7.88 -11.39
C GLY A 140 4.40 -8.35 -12.83
N PRO A 141 4.99 -9.54 -13.08
CA PRO A 141 5.12 -10.07 -14.43
C PRO A 141 3.77 -10.33 -15.11
N LEU A 142 2.75 -10.77 -14.38
CA LEU A 142 1.42 -10.99 -14.95
C LEU A 142 0.78 -9.70 -15.40
N LEU A 143 0.91 -8.63 -14.62
CA LEU A 143 0.41 -7.31 -14.99
C LEU A 143 1.12 -6.79 -16.26
N LEU A 144 2.42 -7.01 -16.33
CA LEU A 144 3.21 -6.61 -17.49
C LEU A 144 2.79 -7.37 -18.74
N LEU A 145 2.55 -8.69 -18.63
CA LEU A 145 2.09 -9.50 -19.76
C LEU A 145 0.72 -9.06 -20.26
N GLN A 146 -0.16 -8.62 -19.37
CA GLN A 146 -1.47 -8.12 -19.77
C GLN A 146 -1.39 -6.78 -20.52
N ALA A 147 -0.37 -5.98 -20.24
CA ALA A 147 -0.18 -4.68 -20.89
C ALA A 147 0.34 -4.81 -22.33
N LEU A 148 0.88 -5.97 -22.69
CA LEU A 148 1.31 -6.23 -24.06
C LEU A 148 0.12 -6.62 -24.94
#